data_d58da5b384e3525f4193db17101af649
#
_entry.id   d58da5b384e3525f4193db17101af649
#
_cell.length_a   1.000
_cell.length_b   1.000
_cell.length_c   1.000
_cell.angle_alpha   90.00
_cell.angle_beta   90.00
_cell.angle_gamma   90.00
#
_symmetry.space_group_name_H-M   'P 1'
#
loop_
_entity.id
_entity.type
_entity.pdbx_description
1 polymer ?
#
loop_
_entity_poly.entity_id
_entity_poly.type
_entity_poly.pdbx_seq_one_letter_code
_entity_poly.pdbx_strand_id
1 'polypeptide(L)'
;MSPAPLEVVLLVFVLACAVGAALLEDVLAAILAFAAYSLGISVLWVFLQAPDVGLTEAAVGAGIMTILFLLAVAKTAREPSGRTLESVRWRSLVLVGAFVGVLALVLPAVPAIGDPAAPVLSYDVTQYYLANSYEETGVTNAVTAVLAAYRGLDTLGEATVVFTAAVAVLVVFDREVLT
;
A
#
# COMPACT_ATOMS: atom_id res chain seq x y z
N MET A 1 1.38 -21.43 13.23
CA MET A 1 1.78 -22.17 11.99
C MET A 1 3.13 -21.61 11.55
N SER A 2 4.08 -22.47 11.17
CA SER A 2 5.31 -21.98 10.53
C SER A 2 4.95 -21.40 9.17
N PRO A 3 5.48 -20.22 8.77
CA PRO A 3 5.21 -19.66 7.46
C PRO A 3 5.63 -20.64 6.36
N ALA A 4 4.83 -20.69 5.29
CA ALA A 4 5.18 -21.51 4.14
C ALA A 4 6.49 -20.98 3.51
N PRO A 5 7.33 -21.83 2.91
CA PRO A 5 8.59 -21.36 2.29
C PRO A 5 8.40 -20.22 1.31
N LEU A 6 7.29 -20.20 0.59
CA LEU A 6 6.95 -19.14 -0.37
C LEU A 6 6.66 -17.81 0.32
N GLU A 7 5.96 -17.82 1.47
CA GLU A 7 5.71 -16.61 2.26
C GLU A 7 7.03 -15.99 2.76
N VAL A 8 7.96 -16.80 3.21
CA VAL A 8 9.29 -16.34 3.64
C VAL A 8 10.04 -15.69 2.47
N VAL A 9 10.04 -16.32 1.30
CA VAL A 9 10.69 -15.77 0.09
C VAL A 9 10.05 -14.44 -0.30
N LEU A 10 8.72 -14.34 -0.28
CA LEU A 10 8.00 -13.08 -0.57
C LEU A 10 8.34 -12.00 0.46
N LEU A 11 8.37 -12.31 1.74
CA LEU A 11 8.74 -11.35 2.78
C LEU A 11 10.17 -10.84 2.59
N VAL A 12 11.12 -11.72 2.29
CA VAL A 12 12.52 -11.34 2.00
C VAL A 12 12.58 -10.46 0.75
N PHE A 13 11.85 -10.81 -0.31
CA PHE A 13 11.77 -10.00 -1.53
C PHE A 13 11.21 -8.59 -1.25
N VAL A 14 10.09 -8.50 -0.53
CA VAL A 14 9.47 -7.23 -0.16
C VAL A 14 10.41 -6.36 0.68
N LEU A 15 11.08 -6.95 1.69
CA LEU A 15 12.05 -6.25 2.51
C LEU A 15 13.26 -5.76 1.69
N ALA A 16 13.77 -6.58 0.77
CA ALA A 16 14.86 -6.19 -0.12
C ALA A 16 14.45 -5.02 -1.03
N CYS A 17 13.24 -5.06 -1.60
CA CYS A 17 12.70 -3.96 -2.41
C CYS A 17 12.48 -2.69 -1.58
N ALA A 18 11.98 -2.79 -0.35
CA ALA A 18 11.80 -1.65 0.55
C ALA A 18 13.14 -0.98 0.90
N VAL A 19 14.15 -1.79 1.22
CA VAL A 19 15.53 -1.29 1.47
C VAL A 19 16.11 -0.69 0.21
N GLY A 20 15.91 -1.32 -0.96
CA GLY A 20 16.32 -0.77 -2.24
C GLY A 20 15.68 0.59 -2.53
N ALA A 21 14.37 0.71 -2.38
CA ALA A 21 13.64 1.98 -2.55
C ALA A 21 14.16 3.10 -1.62
N ALA A 22 14.58 2.74 -0.40
CA ALA A 22 15.08 3.70 0.59
C ALA A 22 16.55 4.10 0.40
N LEU A 23 17.37 3.24 -0.18
CA LEU A 23 18.82 3.42 -0.22
C LEU A 23 19.39 3.68 -1.62
N LEU A 24 18.65 3.42 -2.70
CA LEU A 24 19.09 3.72 -4.04
C LEU A 24 19.13 5.24 -4.28
N GLU A 25 20.29 5.75 -4.70
CA GLU A 25 20.47 7.18 -4.99
C GLU A 25 19.83 7.56 -6.33
N ASP A 26 19.79 6.64 -7.27
CA ASP A 26 19.09 6.84 -8.54
C ASP A 26 17.56 6.77 -8.33
N VAL A 27 16.91 7.92 -8.53
CA VAL A 27 15.46 8.08 -8.31
C VAL A 27 14.64 7.11 -9.18
N LEU A 28 15.08 6.84 -10.42
CA LEU A 28 14.37 5.89 -11.28
C LEU A 28 14.49 4.46 -10.73
N ALA A 29 15.68 4.06 -10.30
CA ALA A 29 15.89 2.76 -9.68
C ALA A 29 15.10 2.63 -8.36
N ALA A 30 15.04 3.70 -7.56
CA ALA A 30 14.22 3.73 -6.34
C ALA A 30 12.72 3.59 -6.64
N ILE A 31 12.20 4.25 -7.68
CA ILE A 31 10.80 4.11 -8.11
C ILE A 31 10.51 2.68 -8.58
N LEU A 32 11.41 2.06 -9.34
CA LEU A 32 11.24 0.67 -9.78
C LEU A 32 11.28 -0.31 -8.60
N ALA A 33 12.17 -0.08 -7.63
CA ALA A 33 12.20 -0.86 -6.39
C ALA A 33 10.91 -0.69 -5.57
N PHE A 34 10.37 0.52 -5.50
CA PHE A 34 9.08 0.81 -4.86
C PHE A 34 7.91 0.10 -5.56
N ALA A 35 7.87 0.12 -6.90
CA ALA A 35 6.86 -0.61 -7.67
C ALA A 35 6.93 -2.13 -7.42
N ALA A 36 8.13 -2.69 -7.40
CA ALA A 36 8.35 -4.11 -7.08
C ALA A 36 7.95 -4.44 -5.63
N TYR A 37 8.23 -3.54 -4.68
CA TYR A 37 7.77 -3.64 -3.30
C TYR A 37 6.24 -3.71 -3.23
N SER A 38 5.51 -2.76 -3.82
CA SER A 38 4.05 -2.72 -3.86
C SER A 38 3.45 -3.98 -4.50
N LEU A 39 4.03 -4.44 -5.61
CA LEU A 39 3.59 -5.68 -6.24
C LEU A 39 3.80 -6.89 -5.31
N GLY A 40 4.92 -6.97 -4.61
CA GLY A 40 5.18 -8.01 -3.61
C GLY A 40 4.18 -7.98 -2.46
N ILE A 41 3.85 -6.79 -1.94
CA ILE A 41 2.80 -6.61 -0.91
C ILE A 41 1.43 -7.04 -1.45
N SER A 42 1.08 -6.69 -2.67
CA SER A 42 -0.16 -7.13 -3.32
C SER A 42 -0.29 -8.65 -3.32
N VAL A 43 0.78 -9.35 -3.71
CA VAL A 43 0.80 -10.83 -3.69
C VAL A 43 0.67 -11.37 -2.27
N LEU A 44 1.32 -10.76 -1.26
CA LEU A 44 1.15 -11.13 0.15
C LEU A 44 -0.31 -11.01 0.60
N TRP A 45 -1.03 -9.95 0.23
CA TRP A 45 -2.44 -9.80 0.55
C TRP A 45 -3.30 -10.92 -0.03
N VAL A 46 -3.00 -11.38 -1.25
CA VAL A 46 -3.70 -12.53 -1.85
C VAL A 46 -3.45 -13.81 -1.03
N PHE A 47 -2.21 -14.04 -0.59
CA PHE A 47 -1.90 -15.16 0.31
C PHE A 47 -2.62 -15.08 1.66
N LEU A 48 -2.79 -13.86 2.18
CA LEU A 48 -3.52 -13.60 3.43
C LEU A 48 -5.05 -13.64 3.26
N GLN A 49 -5.55 -14.13 2.10
CA GLN A 49 -6.98 -14.24 1.78
C GLN A 49 -7.70 -12.88 1.71
N ALA A 50 -6.98 -11.81 1.37
CA ALA A 50 -7.51 -10.48 1.14
C ALA A 50 -7.25 -10.01 -0.31
N PRO A 51 -7.82 -10.68 -1.33
CA PRO A 51 -7.53 -10.40 -2.74
C PRO A 51 -8.01 -9.01 -3.19
N ASP A 52 -9.04 -8.46 -2.57
CA ASP A 52 -9.54 -7.10 -2.76
C ASP A 52 -8.49 -6.05 -2.38
N VAL A 53 -7.82 -6.22 -1.24
CA VAL A 53 -6.70 -5.38 -0.81
C VAL A 53 -5.50 -5.57 -1.74
N GLY A 54 -5.20 -6.80 -2.13
CA GLY A 54 -4.13 -7.11 -3.08
C GLY A 54 -4.34 -6.43 -4.44
N LEU A 55 -5.54 -6.43 -4.98
CA LEU A 55 -5.87 -5.77 -6.24
C LEU A 55 -5.77 -4.24 -6.16
N THR A 56 -6.23 -3.64 -5.07
CA THR A 56 -6.10 -2.19 -4.86
C THR A 56 -4.65 -1.76 -4.67
N GLU A 57 -3.85 -2.52 -3.94
CA GLU A 57 -2.40 -2.28 -3.80
C GLU A 57 -1.68 -2.38 -5.14
N ALA A 58 -1.98 -3.39 -5.97
CA ALA A 58 -1.40 -3.52 -7.30
C ALA A 58 -1.79 -2.34 -8.21
N ALA A 59 -3.06 -1.94 -8.21
CA ALA A 59 -3.57 -0.87 -9.06
C ALA A 59 -3.00 0.50 -8.65
N VAL A 60 -2.95 0.80 -7.36
CA VAL A 60 -2.52 2.11 -6.84
C VAL A 60 -1.01 2.14 -6.65
N GLY A 61 -0.44 1.26 -5.85
CA GLY A 61 0.97 1.28 -5.49
C GLY A 61 1.88 0.92 -6.66
N ALA A 62 1.71 -0.27 -7.23
CA ALA A 62 2.54 -0.70 -8.36
C ALA A 62 2.16 0.00 -9.69
N GLY A 63 0.90 0.39 -9.87
CA GLY A 63 0.39 1.01 -11.09
C GLY A 63 0.45 2.54 -11.07
N ILE A 64 -0.61 3.19 -10.59
CA ILE A 64 -0.83 4.63 -10.72
C ILE A 64 0.29 5.46 -10.09
N MET A 65 0.70 5.14 -8.85
CA MET A 65 1.75 5.89 -8.16
C MET A 65 3.08 5.81 -8.89
N THR A 66 3.43 4.64 -9.40
CA THR A 66 4.66 4.44 -10.19
C THR A 66 4.64 5.30 -11.46
N ILE A 67 3.53 5.32 -12.20
CA ILE A 67 3.38 6.15 -13.40
C ILE A 67 3.50 7.64 -13.05
N LEU A 68 2.86 8.10 -11.98
CA LEU A 68 2.93 9.49 -11.54
C LEU A 68 4.35 9.90 -11.16
N PHE A 69 5.09 9.04 -10.44
CA PHE A 69 6.49 9.29 -10.11
C PHE A 69 7.38 9.33 -11.37
N LEU A 70 7.18 8.42 -12.32
CA LEU A 70 7.91 8.43 -13.57
C LEU A 70 7.64 9.69 -14.39
N LEU A 71 6.39 10.15 -14.44
CA LEU A 71 6.01 11.42 -15.10
C LEU A 71 6.65 12.63 -14.41
N ALA A 72 6.67 12.65 -13.07
CA ALA A 72 7.32 13.71 -12.31
C ALA A 72 8.82 13.75 -12.59
N VAL A 73 9.50 12.59 -12.58
CA VAL A 73 10.94 12.50 -12.88
C VAL A 73 11.25 12.87 -14.33
N ALA A 74 10.39 12.51 -15.28
CA ALA A 74 10.56 12.88 -16.69
C ALA A 74 10.51 14.41 -16.92
N LYS A 75 9.84 15.15 -16.03
CA LYS A 75 9.73 16.62 -16.10
C LYS A 75 10.75 17.38 -15.24
N THR A 76 11.47 16.68 -14.35
CA THR A 76 12.47 17.28 -13.48
C THR A 76 13.88 17.08 -14.04
N ALA A 77 14.74 18.09 -13.89
CA ALA A 77 16.15 17.93 -14.24
C ALA A 77 16.80 16.85 -13.36
N ARG A 78 17.42 15.88 -13.99
CA ARG A 78 18.09 14.77 -13.31
C ARG A 78 19.59 14.97 -13.43
N GLU A 79 20.27 15.17 -12.31
CA GLU A 79 21.73 15.09 -12.28
C GLU A 79 22.17 13.63 -12.19
N PRO A 80 23.11 13.19 -13.06
CA PRO A 80 23.66 11.85 -12.94
C PRO A 80 24.40 11.73 -11.61
N SER A 81 23.91 10.89 -10.71
CA SER A 81 24.63 10.55 -9.49
C SER A 81 25.75 9.55 -9.84
N GLY A 82 26.96 9.82 -9.39
CA GLY A 82 28.08 8.89 -9.48
C GLY A 82 28.08 7.78 -8.42
N ARG A 83 27.07 7.77 -7.55
CA ARG A 83 26.94 6.81 -6.45
C ARG A 83 25.77 5.87 -6.69
N THR A 84 25.87 4.66 -6.17
CA THR A 84 24.79 3.66 -6.27
C THR A 84 23.84 3.74 -5.07
N LEU A 85 24.37 4.08 -3.89
CA LEU A 85 23.63 4.09 -2.64
C LEU A 85 23.76 5.44 -1.94
N GLU A 86 22.64 5.88 -1.36
CA GLU A 86 22.54 7.07 -0.53
C GLU A 86 23.38 6.94 0.74
N SER A 87 23.96 8.05 1.17
CA SER A 87 24.74 8.09 2.42
C SER A 87 23.80 8.11 3.63
N VAL A 88 23.75 7.03 4.37
CA VAL A 88 22.89 6.93 5.56
C VAL A 88 23.53 7.66 6.74
N ARG A 89 22.80 8.64 7.30
CA ARG A 89 23.23 9.34 8.51
C ARG A 89 22.90 8.51 9.74
N TRP A 90 23.84 8.38 10.68
CA TRP A 90 23.62 7.61 11.92
C TRP A 90 22.41 8.10 12.73
N ARG A 91 22.12 9.41 12.71
CA ARG A 91 20.94 9.99 13.37
C ARG A 91 19.64 9.46 12.78
N SER A 92 19.57 9.32 11.46
CA SER A 92 18.42 8.73 10.77
C SER A 92 18.24 7.25 11.13
N LEU A 93 19.35 6.50 11.24
CA LEU A 93 19.29 5.10 11.71
C LEU A 93 18.76 4.99 13.14
N VAL A 94 19.18 5.88 14.04
CA VAL A 94 18.68 5.89 15.42
C VAL A 94 17.19 6.22 15.46
N LEU A 95 16.73 7.22 14.70
CA LEU A 95 15.31 7.60 14.65
C LEU A 95 14.45 6.47 14.07
N VAL A 96 14.88 5.91 12.95
CA VAL A 96 14.16 4.78 12.31
C VAL A 96 14.20 3.55 13.22
N GLY A 97 15.33 3.23 13.81
CA GLY A 97 15.47 2.13 14.77
C GLY A 97 14.59 2.30 16.01
N ALA A 98 14.50 3.52 16.57
CA ALA A 98 13.61 3.81 17.67
C ALA A 98 12.13 3.65 17.27
N PHE A 99 11.75 4.15 16.10
CA PHE A 99 10.40 3.99 15.57
C PHE A 99 10.02 2.52 15.35
N VAL A 100 10.89 1.75 14.68
CA VAL A 100 10.72 0.30 14.49
C VAL A 100 10.66 -0.42 15.84
N GLY A 101 11.49 -0.03 16.81
CA GLY A 101 11.46 -0.59 18.17
C GLY A 101 10.12 -0.35 18.87
N VAL A 102 9.56 0.87 18.77
CA VAL A 102 8.22 1.16 19.31
C VAL A 102 7.15 0.30 18.62
N LEU A 103 7.18 0.17 17.30
CA LEU A 103 6.24 -0.70 16.59
C LEU A 103 6.38 -2.16 17.02
N ALA A 104 7.61 -2.64 17.20
CA ALA A 104 7.86 -4.01 17.66
C ALA A 104 7.30 -4.28 19.06
N LEU A 105 7.27 -3.27 19.94
CA LEU A 105 6.66 -3.39 21.27
C LEU A 105 5.11 -3.49 21.21
N VAL A 106 4.50 -2.99 20.16
CA VAL A 106 3.04 -3.05 19.97
C VAL A 106 2.61 -4.38 19.34
N LEU A 107 3.48 -5.04 18.57
CA LEU A 107 3.15 -6.29 17.86
C LEU A 107 2.51 -7.39 18.73
N PRO A 108 2.97 -7.64 19.97
CA PRO A 108 2.36 -8.68 20.82
C PRO A 108 0.90 -8.37 21.22
N ALA A 109 0.46 -7.11 21.13
CA ALA A 109 -0.91 -6.70 21.43
C ALA A 109 -1.85 -6.83 20.22
N VAL A 110 -1.31 -7.06 19.03
CA VAL A 110 -2.09 -7.24 17.80
C VAL A 110 -2.50 -8.73 17.69
N PRO A 111 -3.77 -9.04 17.41
CA PRO A 111 -4.21 -10.42 17.19
C PRO A 111 -3.39 -11.09 16.07
N ALA A 112 -3.14 -12.38 16.24
CA ALA A 112 -2.42 -13.13 15.21
C ALA A 112 -3.22 -13.15 13.89
N ILE A 113 -2.50 -13.16 12.77
CA ILE A 113 -3.12 -13.26 11.45
C ILE A 113 -3.88 -14.59 11.35
N GLY A 114 -5.17 -14.51 10.97
CA GLY A 114 -6.03 -15.67 10.85
C GLY A 114 -6.53 -16.24 12.19
N ASP A 115 -6.39 -15.51 13.29
CA ASP A 115 -6.94 -15.90 14.59
C ASP A 115 -8.47 -15.86 14.56
N PRO A 116 -9.17 -17.01 14.68
CA PRO A 116 -10.63 -17.03 14.70
C PRO A 116 -11.23 -16.38 15.96
N ALA A 117 -10.42 -16.17 17.00
CA ALA A 117 -10.83 -15.50 18.24
C ALA A 117 -10.53 -13.98 18.21
N ALA A 118 -10.08 -13.43 17.07
CA ALA A 118 -9.81 -12.00 16.96
C ALA A 118 -11.06 -11.18 17.30
N PRO A 119 -10.97 -10.15 18.17
CA PRO A 119 -12.13 -9.40 18.65
C PRO A 119 -13.00 -8.84 17.52
N VAL A 120 -12.40 -8.44 16.40
CA VAL A 120 -13.11 -7.90 15.24
C VAL A 120 -14.12 -8.90 14.65
N LEU A 121 -13.85 -10.21 14.77
CA LEU A 121 -14.75 -11.26 14.27
C LEU A 121 -15.95 -11.49 15.19
N SER A 122 -15.89 -11.09 16.46
CA SER A 122 -16.99 -11.27 17.42
C SER A 122 -17.98 -10.10 17.46
N TYR A 123 -17.71 -9.01 16.74
CA TYR A 123 -18.64 -7.88 16.70
C TYR A 123 -19.91 -8.20 15.92
N ASP A 124 -21.06 -7.83 16.47
CA ASP A 124 -22.37 -8.04 15.86
C ASP A 124 -22.45 -7.49 14.43
N VAL A 125 -21.84 -6.33 14.19
CA VAL A 125 -21.79 -5.70 12.86
C VAL A 125 -21.01 -6.56 11.87
N THR A 126 -19.87 -7.13 12.27
CA THR A 126 -19.07 -8.01 11.41
C THR A 126 -19.84 -9.29 11.07
N GLN A 127 -20.46 -9.90 12.08
CA GLN A 127 -21.28 -11.11 11.88
C GLN A 127 -22.50 -10.81 11.00
N TYR A 128 -23.13 -9.66 11.16
CA TYR A 128 -24.23 -9.25 10.30
C TYR A 128 -23.82 -9.18 8.82
N TYR A 129 -22.72 -8.49 8.51
CA TYR A 129 -22.26 -8.37 7.14
C TYR A 129 -21.87 -9.73 6.55
N LEU A 130 -21.18 -10.58 7.31
CA LEU A 130 -20.78 -11.91 6.84
C LEU A 130 -21.99 -12.80 6.54
N ALA A 131 -23.06 -12.68 7.33
CA ALA A 131 -24.25 -13.51 7.17
C ALA A 131 -25.21 -12.99 6.07
N ASN A 132 -25.36 -11.68 5.91
CA ASN A 132 -26.46 -11.10 5.13
C ASN A 132 -25.99 -10.42 3.83
N SER A 133 -24.72 -10.06 3.69
CA SER A 133 -24.25 -9.22 2.58
C SER A 133 -24.62 -9.77 1.20
N TYR A 134 -24.51 -11.08 0.99
CA TYR A 134 -24.85 -11.67 -0.29
C TYR A 134 -26.36 -11.61 -0.59
N GLU A 135 -27.20 -11.91 0.38
CA GLU A 135 -28.65 -11.88 0.21
C GLU A 135 -29.18 -10.47 -0.05
N GLU A 136 -28.62 -9.47 0.65
CA GLU A 136 -29.08 -8.08 0.56
C GLU A 136 -28.50 -7.33 -0.65
N THR A 137 -27.30 -7.67 -1.11
CA THR A 137 -26.60 -6.88 -2.15
C THR A 137 -26.35 -7.67 -3.44
N GLY A 138 -26.42 -8.99 -3.42
CA GLY A 138 -26.06 -9.86 -4.55
C GLY A 138 -24.53 -9.94 -4.80
N VAL A 139 -23.71 -9.34 -3.93
CA VAL A 139 -22.25 -9.28 -4.06
C VAL A 139 -21.62 -10.37 -3.21
N THR A 140 -20.82 -11.23 -3.83
CA THR A 140 -20.17 -12.37 -3.16
C THR A 140 -19.04 -11.96 -2.20
N ASN A 141 -18.38 -10.82 -2.47
CA ASN A 141 -17.33 -10.28 -1.60
C ASN A 141 -17.94 -9.33 -0.57
N ALA A 142 -17.89 -9.70 0.71
CA ALA A 142 -18.47 -8.90 1.80
C ALA A 142 -17.82 -7.51 1.93
N VAL A 143 -16.51 -7.36 1.66
CA VAL A 143 -15.84 -6.05 1.71
C VAL A 143 -16.38 -5.15 0.60
N THR A 144 -16.52 -5.66 -0.62
CA THR A 144 -17.13 -4.92 -1.73
C THR A 144 -18.58 -4.53 -1.43
N ALA A 145 -19.36 -5.44 -0.82
CA ALA A 145 -20.73 -5.17 -0.41
C ALA A 145 -20.79 -4.01 0.61
N VAL A 146 -19.88 -4.01 1.60
CA VAL A 146 -19.81 -2.92 2.59
C VAL A 146 -19.45 -1.60 1.92
N LEU A 147 -18.40 -1.57 1.10
CA LEU A 147 -17.91 -0.35 0.46
C LEU A 147 -18.91 0.24 -0.55
N ALA A 148 -19.59 -0.60 -1.34
CA ALA A 148 -20.43 -0.12 -2.43
C ALA A 148 -21.91 0.04 -2.05
N ALA A 149 -22.43 -0.77 -1.12
CA ALA A 149 -23.85 -0.78 -0.78
C ALA A 149 -24.13 -0.25 0.65
N TYR A 150 -23.56 -0.88 1.68
CA TYR A 150 -23.88 -0.47 3.06
C TYR A 150 -23.31 0.91 3.44
N ARG A 151 -22.07 1.20 2.98
CA ARG A 151 -21.34 2.44 3.27
C ARG A 151 -20.93 3.18 2.00
N GLY A 152 -21.74 3.12 0.97
CA GLY A 152 -21.45 3.74 -0.33
C GLY A 152 -21.23 5.26 -0.26
N LEU A 153 -21.80 5.97 0.71
CA LEU A 153 -21.52 7.41 0.92
C LEU A 153 -20.11 7.68 1.39
N ASP A 154 -19.52 6.80 2.21
CA ASP A 154 -18.12 6.93 2.65
C ASP A 154 -17.19 6.79 1.44
N THR A 155 -17.44 5.77 0.61
CA THR A 155 -16.68 5.52 -0.62
C THR A 155 -16.88 6.64 -1.65
N LEU A 156 -18.05 7.25 -1.73
CA LEU A 156 -18.28 8.44 -2.57
C LEU A 156 -17.43 9.62 -2.07
N GLY A 157 -17.31 9.79 -0.75
CA GLY A 157 -16.41 10.78 -0.15
C GLY A 157 -14.95 10.56 -0.55
N GLU A 158 -14.47 9.32 -0.46
CA GLU A 158 -13.11 8.94 -0.90
C GLU A 158 -12.90 9.22 -2.39
N ALA A 159 -13.85 8.79 -3.23
CA ALA A 159 -13.80 9.05 -4.68
C ALA A 159 -13.76 10.55 -5.00
N THR A 160 -14.49 11.37 -4.24
CA THR A 160 -14.49 12.83 -4.38
C THR A 160 -13.12 13.43 -4.06
N VAL A 161 -12.44 12.95 -3.01
CA VAL A 161 -11.08 13.38 -2.65
C VAL A 161 -10.09 13.05 -3.78
N VAL A 162 -10.12 11.80 -4.27
CA VAL A 162 -9.24 11.37 -5.37
C VAL A 162 -9.50 12.17 -6.65
N PHE A 163 -10.77 12.38 -6.99
CA PHE A 163 -11.15 13.18 -8.16
C PHE A 163 -10.68 14.64 -8.03
N THR A 164 -10.86 15.25 -6.86
CA THR A 164 -10.41 16.63 -6.60
C THR A 164 -8.89 16.73 -6.71
N ALA A 165 -8.16 15.75 -6.18
CA ALA A 165 -6.70 15.69 -6.31
C ALA A 165 -6.27 15.58 -7.78
N ALA A 166 -6.93 14.74 -8.58
CA ALA A 166 -6.67 14.61 -10.01
C ALA A 166 -6.91 15.93 -10.76
N VAL A 167 -8.03 16.61 -10.48
CA VAL A 167 -8.33 17.94 -11.08
C VAL A 167 -7.28 18.97 -10.66
N ALA A 168 -6.87 18.99 -9.38
CA ALA A 168 -5.83 19.91 -8.91
C ALA A 168 -4.50 19.69 -9.64
N VAL A 169 -4.10 18.43 -9.84
CA VAL A 169 -2.89 18.10 -10.62
C VAL A 169 -3.01 18.59 -12.05
N LEU A 170 -4.14 18.35 -12.72
CA LEU A 170 -4.37 18.82 -14.09
C LEU A 170 -4.30 20.36 -14.19
N VAL A 171 -4.89 21.09 -13.26
CA VAL A 171 -4.84 22.56 -13.23
C VAL A 171 -3.40 23.07 -13.05
N VAL A 172 -2.58 22.41 -12.24
CA VAL A 172 -1.17 22.78 -12.08
C VAL A 172 -0.39 22.54 -13.37
N PHE A 173 -0.59 21.41 -14.02
CA PHE A 173 0.10 21.10 -15.28
C PHE A 173 -0.36 21.99 -16.45
N ASP A 174 -1.63 22.37 -16.50
CA ASP A 174 -2.16 23.25 -17.56
C ASP A 174 -1.59 24.66 -17.46
N ARG A 175 -1.30 25.16 -16.26
CA ARG A 175 -0.65 26.45 -16.05
C ARG A 175 0.79 26.53 -16.58
N GLU A 176 1.52 25.42 -16.60
CA GLU A 176 2.89 25.37 -17.14
C GLU A 176 2.91 25.37 -18.67
N VAL A 177 1.80 25.06 -19.34
CA VAL A 177 1.69 25.08 -20.80
C VAL A 177 1.33 26.49 -21.32
N LEU A 178 0.80 27.37 -20.46
CA LEU A 178 0.35 28.72 -20.80
C LEU A 178 1.36 29.84 -20.48
N THR A 179 2.51 29.51 -19.93
CA THR A 179 3.65 30.42 -19.68
C THR A 179 4.86 30.06 -20.51
#